data_ad67e4cd1ed1580d445d91500c659106
#
_entry.id   ad67e4cd1ed1580d445d91500c659106
#
_cell.length_a   1.000
_cell.length_b   1.000
_cell.length_c   1.000
_cell.angle_alpha   90.00
_cell.angle_beta   90.00
_cell.angle_gamma   90.00
#
_symmetry.space_group_name_H-M   'P 1'
#
loop_
_entity.id
_entity.type
_entity.pdbx_description
1 polymer ?
#
loop_
_entity_poly.entity_id
_entity_poly.type
_entity_poly.pdbx_seq_one_letter_code
_entity_poly.pdbx_strand_id
1 'polypeptide(L)'
;VEMFNNDHPKAKLTAIYTNEQDAVKMLMEEKIFLAITSRQYTKNEFNTLKNLGYKSMKSAPIAYDGLALIINRSNPDTCITVKDIARILRGEAKKWSDIYPGSKQGDIEVVFDHPKSSTVRYCQDSILGGKPINSPNIQAVEKSAEVINYVESTKNAIGIIGSNWLNDKRDTTNVTFKKNIRVMSVSRMETATPENSYKPYQYYIYDDSYPLIRTIYC
;
A
#
# COMPACT_ATOMS: atom_id res chain seq x y z
N VAL A 1 9.86 11.79 14.03
CA VAL A 1 9.78 11.86 15.51
C VAL A 1 11.15 12.17 16.10
N GLU A 2 12.21 11.43 15.76
CA GLU A 2 13.57 11.67 16.31
C GLU A 2 14.06 13.10 16.05
N MET A 3 13.97 13.56 14.81
CA MET A 3 14.36 14.92 14.44
C MET A 3 13.56 15.98 15.23
N PHE A 4 12.25 15.79 15.33
CA PHE A 4 11.39 16.69 16.12
C PHE A 4 11.78 16.70 17.61
N ASN A 5 12.02 15.53 18.20
CA ASN A 5 12.40 15.43 19.61
C ASN A 5 13.79 16.06 19.88
N ASN A 6 14.69 16.01 18.90
CA ASN A 6 16.00 16.69 19.00
C ASN A 6 15.86 18.21 18.94
N ASP A 7 15.00 18.71 18.04
CA ASP A 7 14.76 20.15 17.87
C ASP A 7 13.88 20.71 19.01
N HIS A 8 13.04 19.88 19.62
CA HIS A 8 12.10 20.25 20.67
C HIS A 8 12.20 19.33 21.91
N PRO A 9 13.31 19.38 22.66
CA PRO A 9 13.60 18.42 23.74
C PRO A 9 12.60 18.45 24.90
N LYS A 10 11.81 19.52 25.02
CA LYS A 10 10.72 19.63 26.01
C LYS A 10 9.41 18.99 25.58
N ALA A 11 9.22 18.73 24.30
CA ALA A 11 8.02 18.11 23.74
C ALA A 11 8.36 16.67 23.33
N LYS A 12 8.23 15.72 24.26
CA LYS A 12 8.49 14.31 23.98
C LYS A 12 7.36 13.71 23.18
N LEU A 13 7.57 13.47 21.87
CA LEU A 13 6.70 12.66 21.04
C LEU A 13 7.12 11.19 21.11
N THR A 14 6.14 10.32 21.37
CA THR A 14 6.30 8.88 21.28
C THR A 14 5.53 8.37 20.08
N ALA A 15 6.21 7.73 19.14
CA ALA A 15 5.57 7.12 17.99
C ALA A 15 5.04 5.72 18.36
N ILE A 16 3.79 5.44 18.00
CA ILE A 16 3.18 4.12 18.08
C ILE A 16 2.93 3.65 16.64
N TYR A 17 3.58 2.57 16.25
CA TYR A 17 3.42 1.98 14.93
C TYR A 17 2.39 0.85 14.99
N THR A 18 1.30 1.03 14.26
CA THR A 18 0.20 0.06 14.22
C THR A 18 -0.51 0.11 12.86
N ASN A 19 -1.48 -0.77 12.62
CA ASN A 19 -2.32 -0.68 11.43
C ASN A 19 -3.30 0.51 11.50
N GLU A 20 -3.82 0.94 10.35
CA GLU A 20 -4.66 2.13 10.25
C GLU A 20 -5.93 2.05 11.10
N GLN A 21 -6.59 0.89 11.16
CA GLN A 21 -7.82 0.72 11.95
C GLN A 21 -7.56 0.88 13.45
N ASP A 22 -6.46 0.30 13.94
CA ASP A 22 -6.10 0.42 15.35
C ASP A 22 -5.63 1.83 15.70
N ALA A 23 -4.91 2.52 14.79
CA ALA A 23 -4.55 3.92 14.97
C ALA A 23 -5.79 4.80 15.14
N VAL A 24 -6.78 4.66 14.26
CA VAL A 24 -8.05 5.41 14.37
C VAL A 24 -8.80 5.03 15.64
N LYS A 25 -8.86 3.74 16.00
CA LYS A 25 -9.49 3.32 17.26
C LYS A 25 -8.82 3.94 18.48
N MET A 26 -7.49 3.97 18.53
CA MET A 26 -6.75 4.62 19.62
C MET A 26 -7.04 6.11 19.72
N LEU A 27 -7.21 6.78 18.58
CA LEU A 27 -7.61 8.20 18.54
C LEU A 27 -9.02 8.38 19.08
N MET A 28 -9.97 7.52 18.70
CA MET A 28 -11.37 7.55 19.20
C MET A 28 -11.47 7.26 20.70
N GLU A 29 -10.53 6.45 21.23
CA GLU A 29 -10.44 6.11 22.66
C GLU A 29 -9.58 7.11 23.46
N GLU A 30 -9.19 8.23 22.85
CA GLU A 30 -8.34 9.28 23.46
C GLU A 30 -6.98 8.79 23.98
N LYS A 31 -6.50 7.64 23.46
CA LYS A 31 -5.18 7.07 23.81
C LYS A 31 -4.03 7.76 23.09
N ILE A 32 -4.33 8.41 21.96
CA ILE A 32 -3.41 9.23 21.19
C ILE A 32 -4.11 10.54 20.77
N PHE A 33 -3.33 11.59 20.52
CA PHE A 33 -3.86 12.90 20.13
C PHE A 33 -3.62 13.21 18.65
N LEU A 34 -2.86 12.39 17.97
CA LEU A 34 -2.51 12.56 16.56
C LEU A 34 -2.42 11.19 15.90
N ALA A 35 -3.08 11.01 14.78
CA ALA A 35 -2.97 9.82 13.93
C ALA A 35 -2.52 10.23 12.53
N ILE A 36 -1.63 9.43 11.95
CA ILE A 36 -1.25 9.55 10.53
C ILE A 36 -1.89 8.37 9.79
N THR A 37 -2.77 8.69 8.84
CA THR A 37 -3.58 7.70 8.11
C THR A 37 -3.55 7.97 6.61
N SER A 38 -3.93 6.99 5.80
CA SER A 38 -4.09 7.17 4.36
C SER A 38 -5.54 7.40 3.93
N ARG A 39 -6.38 7.85 4.84
CA ARG A 39 -7.78 8.28 4.60
C ARG A 39 -8.20 9.36 5.59
N GLN A 40 -9.25 10.05 5.26
CA GLN A 40 -9.93 10.95 6.18
C GLN A 40 -10.83 10.17 7.15
N TYR A 41 -11.38 10.86 8.15
CA TYR A 41 -12.44 10.32 9.01
C TYR A 41 -13.64 9.87 8.19
N THR A 42 -14.24 8.76 8.57
CA THR A 42 -15.61 8.43 8.17
C THR A 42 -16.61 9.36 8.85
N LYS A 43 -17.83 9.44 8.30
CA LYS A 43 -18.91 10.24 8.93
C LYS A 43 -19.18 9.81 10.38
N ASN A 44 -19.13 8.50 10.65
CA ASN A 44 -19.38 7.97 11.98
C ASN A 44 -18.27 8.35 12.97
N GLU A 45 -17.00 8.21 12.55
CA GLU A 45 -15.84 8.61 13.36
C GLU A 45 -15.89 10.11 13.67
N PHE A 46 -16.16 10.93 12.66
CA PHE A 46 -16.32 12.38 12.85
C PHE A 46 -17.43 12.72 13.86
N ASN A 47 -18.60 12.08 13.73
CA ASN A 47 -19.71 12.32 14.64
C ASN A 47 -19.38 11.86 16.07
N THR A 48 -18.69 10.74 16.23
CA THR A 48 -18.26 10.26 17.56
C THR A 48 -17.32 11.26 18.23
N LEU A 49 -16.29 11.73 17.51
CA LEU A 49 -15.38 12.75 18.06
C LEU A 49 -16.11 14.05 18.41
N LYS A 50 -17.06 14.48 17.56
CA LYS A 50 -17.90 15.64 17.85
C LYS A 50 -18.73 15.47 19.14
N ASN A 51 -19.29 14.29 19.37
CA ASN A 51 -20.05 13.96 20.56
C ASN A 51 -19.17 13.92 21.83
N LEU A 52 -17.89 13.58 21.68
CA LEU A 52 -16.88 13.67 22.75
C LEU A 52 -16.47 15.12 23.08
N GLY A 53 -17.02 16.10 22.36
CA GLY A 53 -16.79 17.52 22.62
C GLY A 53 -15.67 18.17 21.82
N TYR A 54 -15.06 17.45 20.89
CA TYR A 54 -14.04 18.00 20.00
C TYR A 54 -14.67 18.97 18.98
N LYS A 55 -14.33 20.26 19.11
CA LYS A 55 -14.89 21.33 18.25
C LYS A 55 -14.11 21.59 16.98
N SER A 56 -12.87 21.17 16.93
CA SER A 56 -11.92 21.52 15.86
C SER A 56 -11.10 20.31 15.41
N MET A 57 -11.80 19.35 14.83
CA MET A 57 -11.14 18.19 14.21
C MET A 57 -10.83 18.51 12.76
N LYS A 58 -9.58 18.32 12.38
CA LYS A 58 -9.13 18.48 11.01
C LYS A 58 -8.40 17.23 10.58
N SER A 59 -8.69 16.79 9.37
CA SER A 59 -7.89 15.80 8.66
C SER A 59 -7.18 16.55 7.55
N ALA A 60 -5.94 16.94 7.79
CA ALA A 60 -5.14 17.71 6.84
C ALA A 60 -4.28 16.80 5.98
N PRO A 61 -4.24 16.98 4.65
CA PRO A 61 -3.31 16.27 3.80
C PRO A 61 -1.88 16.76 4.09
N ILE A 62 -0.96 15.82 4.32
CA ILE A 62 0.43 16.14 4.66
C ILE A 62 1.45 15.56 3.67
N ALA A 63 1.07 14.53 2.91
CA ALA A 63 1.95 13.90 1.93
C ALA A 63 1.16 13.08 0.92
N TYR A 64 1.84 12.71 -0.17
CA TYR A 64 1.41 11.68 -1.11
C TYR A 64 2.34 10.47 -0.99
N ASP A 65 1.75 9.29 -1.07
CA ASP A 65 2.43 8.00 -1.08
C ASP A 65 1.83 7.14 -2.21
N GLY A 66 2.49 6.07 -2.58
CA GLY A 66 2.00 5.14 -3.59
C GLY A 66 1.97 3.71 -3.06
N LEU A 67 1.11 2.87 -3.63
CA LEU A 67 1.23 1.43 -3.47
C LEU A 67 2.23 0.91 -4.50
N ALA A 68 3.07 0.00 -4.09
CA ALA A 68 4.00 -0.70 -4.96
C ALA A 68 3.58 -2.15 -5.14
N LEU A 69 3.59 -2.62 -6.38
CA LEU A 69 3.49 -4.03 -6.70
C LEU A 69 4.90 -4.58 -6.88
N ILE A 70 5.23 -5.62 -6.14
CA ILE A 70 6.51 -6.31 -6.22
C ILE A 70 6.32 -7.76 -6.66
N ILE A 71 7.22 -8.23 -7.49
CA ILE A 71 7.24 -9.60 -8.02
C ILE A 71 8.63 -10.20 -7.89
N ASN A 72 8.71 -11.52 -7.97
CA ASN A 72 10.00 -12.19 -8.06
C ASN A 72 10.75 -11.74 -9.33
N ARG A 73 12.06 -11.57 -9.25
CA ARG A 73 12.88 -11.10 -10.35
C ARG A 73 12.88 -12.04 -11.54
N SER A 74 12.63 -13.33 -11.33
CA SER A 74 12.52 -14.32 -12.41
C SER A 74 11.22 -14.20 -13.23
N ASN A 75 10.23 -13.47 -12.72
CA ASN A 75 8.99 -13.19 -13.45
C ASN A 75 9.26 -12.16 -14.56
N PRO A 76 9.03 -12.49 -15.84
CA PRO A 76 9.24 -11.58 -16.96
C PRO A 76 8.15 -10.51 -17.10
N ASP A 77 6.97 -10.72 -16.51
CA ASP A 77 5.77 -9.90 -16.66
C ASP A 77 5.86 -8.68 -15.75
N THR A 78 6.37 -7.56 -16.27
CA THR A 78 6.81 -6.40 -15.45
C THR A 78 5.91 -5.15 -15.52
N CYS A 79 4.96 -5.13 -16.45
CA CYS A 79 4.03 -4.02 -16.63
C CYS A 79 2.59 -4.53 -16.50
N ILE A 80 1.75 -3.88 -15.69
CA ILE A 80 0.37 -4.31 -15.45
C ILE A 80 -0.59 -3.11 -15.52
N THR A 81 -1.85 -3.34 -15.93
CA THR A 81 -2.87 -2.29 -15.90
C THR A 81 -3.60 -2.27 -14.55
N VAL A 82 -4.16 -1.11 -14.16
CA VAL A 82 -5.07 -1.02 -12.99
C VAL A 82 -6.27 -1.96 -13.18
N LYS A 83 -6.75 -2.11 -14.42
CA LYS A 83 -7.84 -3.02 -14.79
C LYS A 83 -7.48 -4.49 -14.50
N ASP A 84 -6.27 -4.91 -14.84
CA ASP A 84 -5.83 -6.28 -14.57
C ASP A 84 -5.60 -6.54 -13.08
N ILE A 85 -5.08 -5.56 -12.34
CA ILE A 85 -5.02 -5.63 -10.89
C ILE A 85 -6.43 -5.84 -10.31
N ALA A 86 -7.43 -5.08 -10.80
CA ALA A 86 -8.81 -5.26 -10.36
C ALA A 86 -9.36 -6.65 -10.71
N ARG A 87 -9.04 -7.21 -11.89
CA ARG A 87 -9.43 -8.58 -12.29
C ARG A 87 -8.82 -9.64 -11.37
N ILE A 88 -7.55 -9.49 -11.01
CA ILE A 88 -6.88 -10.38 -10.05
C ILE A 88 -7.59 -10.31 -8.69
N LEU A 89 -7.79 -9.11 -8.17
CA LEU A 89 -8.39 -8.90 -6.86
C LEU A 89 -9.86 -9.37 -6.77
N ARG A 90 -10.59 -9.35 -7.89
CA ARG A 90 -11.95 -9.93 -8.00
C ARG A 90 -11.97 -11.44 -8.21
N GLY A 91 -10.81 -12.07 -8.45
CA GLY A 91 -10.69 -13.49 -8.77
C GLY A 91 -11.13 -13.85 -10.18
N GLU A 92 -11.23 -12.88 -11.10
CA GLU A 92 -11.52 -13.07 -12.53
C GLU A 92 -10.27 -13.55 -13.29
N ALA A 93 -9.10 -13.05 -12.94
CA ALA A 93 -7.81 -13.53 -13.42
C ALA A 93 -7.13 -14.31 -12.29
N LYS A 94 -6.92 -15.61 -12.48
CA LYS A 94 -6.36 -16.52 -11.47
C LYS A 94 -4.94 -16.96 -11.80
N LYS A 95 -4.60 -16.93 -13.08
CA LYS A 95 -3.30 -17.30 -13.61
C LYS A 95 -2.61 -16.12 -14.29
N TRP A 96 -1.31 -16.12 -14.29
CA TRP A 96 -0.52 -15.14 -15.03
C TRP A 96 -0.87 -15.15 -16.52
N SER A 97 -1.19 -16.31 -17.08
CA SER A 97 -1.64 -16.46 -18.48
C SER A 97 -2.99 -15.79 -18.78
N ASP A 98 -3.82 -15.49 -17.76
CA ASP A 98 -5.08 -14.76 -17.94
C ASP A 98 -4.85 -13.26 -18.21
N ILE A 99 -3.64 -12.79 -17.94
CA ILE A 99 -3.19 -11.40 -18.16
C ILE A 99 -2.18 -11.34 -19.29
N TYR A 100 -1.19 -12.23 -19.27
CA TYR A 100 -0.10 -12.30 -20.25
C TYR A 100 -0.19 -13.62 -21.00
N PRO A 101 -0.83 -13.66 -22.19
CA PRO A 101 -0.92 -14.86 -23.00
C PRO A 101 0.47 -15.48 -23.24
N GLY A 102 0.64 -16.75 -22.85
CA GLY A 102 1.91 -17.44 -22.94
C GLY A 102 2.80 -17.40 -21.68
N SER A 103 2.40 -16.67 -20.63
CA SER A 103 3.09 -16.71 -19.33
C SER A 103 3.06 -18.11 -18.72
N LYS A 104 4.20 -18.56 -18.20
CA LYS A 104 4.39 -19.88 -17.56
C LYS A 104 4.48 -19.79 -16.03
N GLN A 105 4.12 -18.64 -15.43
CA GLN A 105 4.26 -18.41 -14.00
C GLN A 105 3.23 -19.14 -13.12
N GLY A 106 2.19 -19.76 -13.73
CA GLY A 106 1.16 -20.50 -13.00
C GLY A 106 0.09 -19.60 -12.36
N ASP A 107 -0.44 -20.05 -11.24
CA ASP A 107 -1.49 -19.33 -10.50
C ASP A 107 -0.92 -18.06 -9.86
N ILE A 108 -1.71 -16.97 -9.87
CA ILE A 108 -1.30 -15.72 -9.21
C ILE A 108 -1.55 -15.85 -7.71
N GLU A 109 -0.53 -15.57 -6.90
CA GLU A 109 -0.67 -15.41 -5.45
C GLU A 109 -0.53 -13.94 -5.07
N VAL A 110 -1.54 -13.38 -4.39
CA VAL A 110 -1.51 -11.98 -3.93
C VAL A 110 -1.18 -11.93 -2.45
N VAL A 111 -0.18 -11.15 -2.08
CA VAL A 111 0.30 -11.05 -0.68
C VAL A 111 0.24 -9.62 -0.18
N PHE A 112 -0.42 -9.43 0.97
CA PHE A 112 -0.53 -8.15 1.68
C PHE A 112 0.21 -8.19 3.01
N ASP A 113 0.54 -7.01 3.51
CA ASP A 113 1.26 -6.81 4.78
C ASP A 113 0.41 -7.06 6.03
N HIS A 114 -0.91 -6.86 5.97
CA HIS A 114 -1.83 -7.15 7.08
C HIS A 114 -3.28 -7.11 6.58
N PRO A 115 -4.20 -7.98 7.09
CA PRO A 115 -5.60 -7.98 6.65
C PRO A 115 -6.33 -6.64 6.87
N LYS A 116 -5.93 -5.90 7.92
CA LYS A 116 -6.52 -4.59 8.28
C LYS A 116 -5.63 -3.41 7.85
N SER A 117 -4.74 -3.61 6.90
CA SER A 117 -3.83 -2.56 6.45
C SER A 117 -4.54 -1.52 5.57
N SER A 118 -3.95 -0.34 5.53
CA SER A 118 -4.35 0.70 4.58
C SER A 118 -4.16 0.28 3.13
N THR A 119 -3.26 -0.67 2.87
CA THR A 119 -3.01 -1.26 1.54
C THR A 119 -4.21 -2.08 1.07
N VAL A 120 -4.73 -2.97 1.92
CA VAL A 120 -5.96 -3.75 1.63
C VAL A 120 -7.15 -2.81 1.43
N ARG A 121 -7.35 -1.86 2.34
CA ARG A 121 -8.43 -0.87 2.23
C ARG A 121 -8.34 -0.07 0.92
N TYR A 122 -7.16 0.42 0.54
CA TYR A 122 -6.99 1.14 -0.73
C TYR A 122 -7.38 0.27 -1.94
N CYS A 123 -6.99 -0.99 -1.95
CA CYS A 123 -7.38 -1.91 -3.02
C CYS A 123 -8.90 -2.07 -3.10
N GLN A 124 -9.58 -2.19 -1.96
CA GLN A 124 -11.05 -2.27 -1.91
C GLN A 124 -11.72 -0.97 -2.36
N ASP A 125 -11.32 0.16 -1.79
CA ASP A 125 -11.99 1.44 -2.03
C ASP A 125 -11.68 2.00 -3.42
N SER A 126 -10.40 2.08 -3.79
CA SER A 126 -9.94 2.79 -4.99
C SER A 126 -9.87 1.90 -6.24
N ILE A 127 -9.47 0.63 -6.10
CA ILE A 127 -9.33 -0.28 -7.24
C ILE A 127 -10.63 -1.04 -7.51
N LEU A 128 -11.33 -1.49 -6.45
CA LEU A 128 -12.54 -2.30 -6.55
C LEU A 128 -13.84 -1.52 -6.38
N GLY A 129 -13.77 -0.20 -6.16
CA GLY A 129 -14.97 0.65 -5.99
C GLY A 129 -15.82 0.29 -4.77
N GLY A 130 -15.18 -0.04 -3.64
CA GLY A 130 -15.82 -0.42 -2.39
C GLY A 130 -16.22 -1.89 -2.29
N LYS A 131 -15.89 -2.73 -3.27
CA LYS A 131 -16.17 -4.16 -3.25
C LYS A 131 -15.09 -4.95 -2.50
N PRO A 132 -15.44 -6.08 -1.87
CA PRO A 132 -14.46 -6.93 -1.20
C PRO A 132 -13.51 -7.58 -2.21
N ILE A 133 -12.32 -7.91 -1.72
CA ILE A 133 -11.35 -8.71 -2.47
C ILE A 133 -11.82 -10.18 -2.44
N ASN A 134 -11.90 -10.82 -3.60
CA ASN A 134 -12.40 -12.19 -3.78
C ASN A 134 -11.40 -13.11 -4.51
N SER A 135 -10.14 -12.72 -4.61
CA SER A 135 -9.13 -13.61 -5.22
C SER A 135 -8.98 -14.89 -4.38
N PRO A 136 -8.93 -16.07 -5.00
CA PRO A 136 -8.85 -17.33 -4.28
C PRO A 136 -7.49 -17.54 -3.58
N ASN A 137 -6.44 -16.90 -4.09
CA ASN A 137 -5.06 -17.08 -3.62
C ASN A 137 -4.55 -15.78 -2.97
N ILE A 138 -5.23 -15.35 -1.90
CA ILE A 138 -4.78 -14.19 -1.12
C ILE A 138 -4.14 -14.67 0.16
N GLN A 139 -2.99 -14.10 0.45
CA GLN A 139 -2.32 -14.25 1.72
C GLN A 139 -2.10 -12.88 2.37
N ALA A 140 -2.11 -12.85 3.68
CA ALA A 140 -1.71 -11.70 4.46
C ALA A 140 -0.68 -12.16 5.49
N VAL A 141 0.42 -11.44 5.55
CA VAL A 141 1.47 -11.60 6.55
C VAL A 141 1.30 -10.52 7.63
N GLU A 142 2.21 -10.38 8.57
CA GLU A 142 2.06 -9.39 9.62
C GLU A 142 2.78 -8.07 9.33
N LYS A 143 3.79 -8.09 8.45
CA LYS A 143 4.67 -6.94 8.18
C LYS A 143 5.05 -6.87 6.72
N SER A 144 5.25 -5.66 6.20
CA SER A 144 5.68 -5.45 4.81
C SER A 144 7.03 -6.11 4.48
N ALA A 145 7.94 -6.23 5.44
CA ALA A 145 9.19 -6.97 5.25
C ALA A 145 8.96 -8.46 4.95
N GLU A 146 7.93 -9.05 5.52
CA GLU A 146 7.55 -10.45 5.27
C GLU A 146 6.94 -10.63 3.88
N VAL A 147 6.22 -9.61 3.36
CA VAL A 147 5.75 -9.60 1.96
C VAL A 147 6.94 -9.68 1.00
N ILE A 148 7.99 -8.89 1.26
CA ILE A 148 9.20 -8.89 0.45
C ILE A 148 9.87 -10.27 0.47
N ASN A 149 10.00 -10.88 1.66
CA ASN A 149 10.57 -12.22 1.81
C ASN A 149 9.75 -13.29 1.08
N TYR A 150 8.42 -13.19 1.17
CA TYR A 150 7.51 -14.11 0.50
C TYR A 150 7.67 -14.04 -1.03
N VAL A 151 7.65 -12.84 -1.60
CA VAL A 151 7.82 -12.62 -3.03
C VAL A 151 9.21 -13.07 -3.51
N GLU A 152 10.25 -12.90 -2.70
CA GLU A 152 11.59 -13.37 -3.01
C GLU A 152 11.65 -14.89 -3.18
N SER A 153 10.90 -15.63 -2.37
CA SER A 153 10.88 -17.10 -2.39
C SER A 153 9.79 -17.70 -3.31
N THR A 154 8.80 -16.90 -3.73
CA THR A 154 7.61 -17.38 -4.45
C THR A 154 7.53 -16.72 -5.84
N LYS A 155 7.82 -17.47 -6.90
CA LYS A 155 7.99 -16.94 -8.26
C LYS A 155 6.72 -16.34 -8.87
N ASN A 156 5.57 -16.86 -8.50
CA ASN A 156 4.25 -16.48 -9.01
C ASN A 156 3.51 -15.46 -8.11
N ALA A 157 4.15 -14.97 -7.04
CA ALA A 157 3.53 -14.02 -6.13
C ALA A 157 3.60 -12.57 -6.63
N ILE A 158 2.54 -11.81 -6.33
CA ILE A 158 2.49 -10.35 -6.37
C ILE A 158 2.35 -9.86 -4.93
N GLY A 159 3.35 -9.16 -4.43
CA GLY A 159 3.27 -8.45 -3.15
C GLY A 159 2.76 -7.03 -3.35
N ILE A 160 1.85 -6.57 -2.48
CA ILE A 160 1.33 -5.19 -2.50
C ILE A 160 1.70 -4.52 -1.19
N ILE A 161 2.55 -3.49 -1.26
CA ILE A 161 3.11 -2.76 -0.11
C ILE A 161 3.10 -1.26 -0.35
N GLY A 162 3.34 -0.46 0.69
CA GLY A 162 3.59 0.97 0.53
C GLY A 162 4.92 1.24 -0.18
N SER A 163 4.97 2.26 -1.03
CA SER A 163 6.18 2.61 -1.80
C SER A 163 7.34 3.07 -0.92
N ASN A 164 7.07 3.51 0.30
CA ASN A 164 8.09 3.86 1.29
C ASN A 164 9.05 2.70 1.60
N TRP A 165 8.62 1.45 1.43
CA TRP A 165 9.45 0.26 1.62
C TRP A 165 10.47 0.02 0.50
N LEU A 166 10.41 0.76 -0.61
CA LEU A 166 11.28 0.58 -1.78
C LEU A 166 12.56 1.41 -1.73
N ASN A 167 12.65 2.45 -0.88
CA ASN A 167 13.72 3.44 -0.91
C ASN A 167 14.20 3.89 0.49
N ASP A 168 14.01 3.10 1.52
CA ASP A 168 14.54 3.48 2.82
C ASP A 168 16.06 3.27 2.87
N LYS A 169 16.81 4.34 2.59
CA LYS A 169 18.28 4.36 2.71
C LYS A 169 18.77 4.12 4.15
N ARG A 170 17.86 4.15 5.13
CA ARG A 170 18.13 3.86 6.54
C ARG A 170 17.84 2.42 6.91
N ASP A 171 17.30 1.63 5.98
CA ASP A 171 17.09 0.21 6.20
C ASP A 171 18.44 -0.52 6.27
N THR A 172 18.92 -0.69 7.48
CA THR A 172 20.17 -1.42 7.77
C THR A 172 20.04 -2.92 7.48
N THR A 173 18.82 -3.42 7.28
CA THR A 173 18.56 -4.83 6.96
C THR A 173 18.68 -5.13 5.48
N ASN A 174 18.79 -4.11 4.62
CA ASN A 174 18.80 -4.20 3.16
C ASN A 174 17.60 -4.97 2.56
N VAL A 175 16.50 -5.07 3.30
CA VAL A 175 15.30 -5.80 2.87
C VAL A 175 14.71 -5.18 1.61
N THR A 176 14.78 -3.85 1.49
CA THR A 176 14.23 -3.08 0.36
C THR A 176 15.03 -3.21 -0.93
N PHE A 177 16.28 -3.68 -0.88
CA PHE A 177 17.17 -3.85 -2.03
C PHE A 177 17.48 -5.31 -2.34
N LYS A 178 16.61 -6.24 -1.96
CA LYS A 178 16.83 -7.66 -2.29
C LYS A 178 16.95 -7.85 -3.78
N LYS A 179 18.03 -8.54 -4.18
CA LYS A 179 18.37 -8.78 -5.59
C LYS A 179 17.30 -9.59 -6.34
N ASN A 180 16.46 -10.32 -5.62
CA ASN A 180 15.50 -11.26 -6.19
C ASN A 180 14.09 -10.72 -6.35
N ILE A 181 13.82 -9.44 -6.03
CA ILE A 181 12.55 -8.80 -6.28
C ILE A 181 12.66 -7.73 -7.38
N ARG A 182 11.52 -7.43 -7.99
CA ARG A 182 11.35 -6.37 -8.99
C ARG A 182 10.06 -5.63 -8.73
N VAL A 183 10.09 -4.30 -8.89
CA VAL A 183 8.90 -3.45 -8.83
C VAL A 183 8.25 -3.43 -10.21
N MET A 184 6.96 -3.74 -10.27
CA MET A 184 6.17 -3.64 -11.49
C MET A 184 5.89 -2.19 -11.85
N SER A 185 5.78 -1.92 -13.14
CA SER A 185 5.24 -0.66 -13.65
C SER A 185 3.72 -0.80 -13.84
N VAL A 186 2.97 0.24 -13.53
CA VAL A 186 1.50 0.24 -13.60
C VAL A 186 1.00 1.26 -14.59
N SER A 187 0.03 0.87 -15.41
CA SER A 187 -0.60 1.71 -16.43
C SER A 187 -2.08 1.96 -16.14
N ARG A 188 -2.55 3.18 -16.45
CA ARG A 188 -3.99 3.50 -16.49
C ARG A 188 -4.67 3.08 -17.80
N MET A 189 -3.89 2.73 -18.81
CA MET A 189 -4.40 2.37 -20.14
C MET A 189 -5.01 0.96 -20.17
N GLU A 190 -5.68 0.62 -21.26
CA GLU A 190 -6.27 -0.72 -21.46
C GLU A 190 -5.22 -1.81 -21.62
N THR A 191 -4.04 -1.45 -22.11
CA THR A 191 -2.89 -2.35 -22.28
C THR A 191 -1.65 -1.69 -21.69
N ALA A 192 -0.94 -2.42 -20.84
CA ALA A 192 0.30 -1.95 -20.23
C ALA A 192 1.50 -2.21 -21.16
N THR A 193 2.27 -1.16 -21.40
CA THR A 193 3.56 -1.24 -22.11
C THR A 193 4.63 -0.52 -21.29
N PRO A 194 5.93 -0.74 -21.55
CA PRO A 194 6.98 0.01 -20.87
C PRO A 194 6.85 1.54 -21.01
N GLU A 195 6.31 2.01 -22.13
CA GLU A 195 6.21 3.44 -22.46
C GLU A 195 5.03 4.13 -21.74
N ASN A 196 3.97 3.39 -21.39
CA ASN A 196 2.77 3.91 -20.76
C ASN A 196 2.58 3.45 -19.31
N SER A 197 3.59 2.82 -18.73
CA SER A 197 3.54 2.27 -17.37
C SER A 197 4.59 2.92 -16.49
N TYR A 198 4.23 3.25 -15.27
CA TYR A 198 5.07 3.98 -14.33
C TYR A 198 5.31 3.17 -13.07
N LYS A 199 6.48 3.37 -12.45
CA LYS A 199 6.82 2.84 -11.12
C LYS A 199 6.51 3.89 -10.05
N PRO A 200 6.33 3.50 -8.77
CA PRO A 200 6.01 4.45 -7.69
C PRO A 200 7.23 5.27 -7.26
N TYR A 201 7.91 5.89 -8.22
CA TYR A 201 8.97 6.84 -7.94
C TYR A 201 8.39 8.19 -7.57
N GLN A 202 9.08 8.92 -6.70
CA GLN A 202 8.62 10.21 -6.18
C GLN A 202 8.19 11.18 -7.28
N TYR A 203 8.92 11.23 -8.39
CA TYR A 203 8.58 12.07 -9.53
C TYR A 203 7.22 11.72 -10.12
N TYR A 204 6.95 10.42 -10.39
CA TYR A 204 5.69 9.97 -10.99
C TYR A 204 4.50 9.98 -10.01
N ILE A 205 4.77 10.00 -8.70
CA ILE A 205 3.74 10.24 -7.68
C ILE A 205 3.39 11.74 -7.66
N TYR A 206 4.38 12.61 -7.79
CA TYR A 206 4.20 14.06 -7.75
C TYR A 206 3.46 14.59 -8.98
N ASP A 207 3.79 14.12 -10.19
CA ASP A 207 3.15 14.56 -11.45
C ASP A 207 1.88 13.76 -11.81
N ASP A 208 1.38 12.92 -10.91
CA ASP A 208 0.19 12.07 -11.09
C ASP A 208 0.29 11.06 -12.25
N SER A 209 1.48 10.76 -12.77
CA SER A 209 1.66 9.72 -13.80
C SER A 209 1.49 8.31 -13.23
N TYR A 210 1.88 8.07 -11.98
CA TYR A 210 1.69 6.78 -11.32
C TYR A 210 0.24 6.60 -10.87
N PRO A 211 -0.45 5.49 -11.19
CA PRO A 211 -1.89 5.39 -10.95
C PRO A 211 -2.30 5.04 -9.52
N LEU A 212 -1.42 4.43 -8.71
CA LEU A 212 -1.78 3.92 -7.38
C LEU A 212 -1.31 4.86 -6.27
N ILE A 213 -1.76 6.11 -6.33
CA ILE A 213 -1.41 7.17 -5.37
C ILE A 213 -2.47 7.24 -4.27
N ARG A 214 -2.03 7.48 -3.05
CA ARG A 214 -2.88 7.78 -1.90
C ARG A 214 -2.40 9.01 -1.16
N THR A 215 -3.34 9.78 -0.62
CA THR A 215 -3.04 10.92 0.23
C THR A 215 -2.84 10.46 1.66
N ILE A 216 -1.81 10.97 2.32
CA ILE A 216 -1.55 10.77 3.74
C ILE A 216 -2.09 11.97 4.50
N TYR A 217 -2.84 11.71 5.55
CA TYR A 217 -3.51 12.69 6.39
C TYR A 217 -2.97 12.64 7.83
N CYS A 218 -3.07 13.77 8.47
CA CYS A 218 -2.80 13.96 9.88
C CYS A 218 -4.04 14.57 10.57
#